data_c767f6b99cd3044f1b00fc6c58521fb2
#
_entry.id   c767f6b99cd3044f1b00fc6c58521fb2
#
_cell.length_a   1.000
_cell.length_b   1.000
_cell.length_c   1.000
_cell.angle_alpha   90.00
_cell.angle_beta   90.00
_cell.angle_gamma   90.00
#
_symmetry.space_group_name_H-M   'P 1'
#
loop_
_entity.id
_entity.type
_entity.pdbx_description
1 polymer ?
#
loop_
_entity_poly.entity_id
_entity_poly.type
_entity_poly.pdbx_seq_one_letter_code
_entity_poly.pdbx_strand_id
1 'polypeptide(L)' 'MNNLDIRNEIRSNRLRNWEVAEKVGISDSRLSVWLRTPLNDERKQRVLNAINELTKEIKA' A
#
# COMPACT_ATOMS: atom_id res chain seq x y z
N MET A 1 2.75 -13.16 9.64
CA MET A 1 3.02 -11.80 9.96
C MET A 1 2.24 -10.89 9.09
N ASN A 2 1.52 -10.05 9.69
CA ASN A 2 0.39 -9.41 9.04
C ASN A 2 0.79 -8.14 8.31
N ASN A 3 1.43 -8.27 7.18
CA ASN A 3 1.68 -7.12 6.31
C ASN A 3 2.52 -6.02 6.94
N LEU A 4 3.31 -6.39 7.94
CA LEU A 4 4.17 -5.44 8.61
C LEU A 4 5.18 -4.84 7.62
N ASP A 5 5.63 -5.65 6.68
CA ASP A 5 6.55 -5.20 5.63
C ASP A 5 5.94 -4.08 4.81
N ILE A 6 4.68 -4.27 4.42
CA ILE A 6 3.95 -3.30 3.60
C ILE A 6 3.72 -2.02 4.39
N ARG A 7 3.31 -2.16 5.64
CA ARG A 7 3.10 -1.00 6.50
C ARG A 7 4.39 -0.21 6.70
N ASN A 8 5.49 -0.91 6.86
CA ASN A 8 6.80 -0.28 7.00
C ASN A 8 7.20 0.43 5.71
N GLU A 9 6.92 -0.15 4.56
CA GLU A 9 7.19 0.48 3.28
C GLU A 9 6.42 1.78 3.13
N ILE A 10 5.14 1.77 3.48
CA ILE A 10 4.32 2.97 3.40
C ILE A 10 4.88 4.06 4.30
N ARG A 11 5.21 3.69 5.54
CA ARG A 11 5.74 4.62 6.51
C ARG A 11 7.12 5.15 6.12
N SER A 12 7.99 4.27 5.65
CA SER A 12 9.35 4.64 5.26
C SER A 12 9.37 5.63 4.11
N ASN A 13 8.41 5.51 3.21
CA ASN A 13 8.29 6.41 2.07
C ASN A 13 7.41 7.62 2.36
N ARG A 14 6.96 7.76 3.61
CA ARG A 14 6.12 8.86 4.06
C ARG A 14 4.80 8.96 3.29
N LEU A 15 4.29 7.81 2.91
CA LEU A 15 3.03 7.74 2.19
C LEU A 15 1.88 7.61 3.18
N ARG A 16 0.70 7.94 2.71
CA ARG A 16 -0.52 7.81 3.50
C ARG A 16 -1.35 6.67 2.94
N ASN A 17 -2.13 6.05 3.81
CA ASN A 17 -2.96 4.92 3.39
C ASN A 17 -3.92 5.30 2.26
N TRP A 18 -4.52 6.49 2.34
CA TRP A 18 -5.47 6.90 1.31
C TRP A 18 -4.79 7.10 -0.05
N GLU A 19 -3.52 7.52 -0.05
CA GLU A 19 -2.76 7.67 -1.28
C GLU A 19 -2.54 6.31 -1.94
N VAL A 20 -2.15 5.33 -1.12
CA VAL A 20 -1.92 3.98 -1.62
C VAL A 20 -3.23 3.37 -2.11
N ALA A 21 -4.31 3.55 -1.36
CA ALA A 21 -5.62 3.03 -1.74
C ALA A 21 -6.08 3.62 -3.06
N GLU A 22 -5.91 4.90 -3.25
CA GLU A 22 -6.30 5.57 -4.47
C GLU A 22 -5.51 5.02 -5.67
N LYS A 23 -4.23 4.80 -5.48
CA LYS A 23 -3.39 4.25 -6.53
C LYS A 23 -3.76 2.81 -6.88
N VAL A 24 -4.14 2.03 -5.87
CA VAL A 24 -4.61 0.66 -6.09
C VAL A 24 -5.99 0.65 -6.74
N GLY A 25 -6.80 1.66 -6.47
CA GLY A 25 -8.15 1.75 -7.00
C GLY A 25 -9.22 1.26 -6.04
N ILE A 26 -8.96 1.38 -4.74
CA ILE A 26 -9.91 0.97 -3.70
C ILE A 26 -10.04 2.12 -2.70
N SER A 27 -11.03 2.01 -1.81
CA SER A 27 -11.19 3.00 -0.75
C SER A 27 -10.15 2.78 0.34
N ASP A 28 -9.85 3.81 1.11
CA ASP A 28 -8.90 3.67 2.21
C ASP A 28 -9.45 2.73 3.30
N SER A 29 -10.76 2.68 3.47
CA SER A 29 -11.37 1.73 4.39
C SER A 29 -11.08 0.30 3.96
N ARG A 30 -11.19 0.04 2.66
CA ARG A 30 -10.91 -1.29 2.13
C ARG A 30 -9.43 -1.63 2.27
N LEU A 31 -8.56 -0.67 2.03
CA LEU A 31 -7.14 -0.90 2.21
C LEU A 31 -6.82 -1.22 3.67
N SER A 32 -7.47 -0.54 4.60
CA SER A 32 -7.30 -0.84 6.03
C SER A 32 -7.65 -2.28 6.33
N VAL A 33 -8.75 -2.78 5.76
CA VAL A 33 -9.14 -4.18 5.93
C VAL A 33 -8.07 -5.09 5.31
N TRP A 34 -7.60 -4.76 4.13
CA TRP A 34 -6.55 -5.54 3.48
C TRP A 34 -5.30 -5.64 4.35
N LEU A 35 -4.91 -4.54 4.99
CA LEU A 35 -3.71 -4.51 5.82
C LEU A 35 -3.88 -5.23 7.16
N ARG A 36 -5.12 -5.44 7.59
CA ARG A 36 -5.39 -6.20 8.82
C ARG A 36 -5.41 -7.69 8.59
N THR A 37 -5.65 -8.12 7.37
CA THR A 37 -5.76 -9.52 7.04
C THR A 37 -4.56 -9.95 6.20
N PRO A 38 -4.21 -11.23 6.22
CA PRO A 38 -3.13 -11.72 5.36
C PRO A 38 -3.48 -11.46 3.90
N LEU A 39 -2.58 -10.81 3.19
CA LEU A 39 -2.79 -10.52 1.78
C LEU A 39 -2.36 -11.71 0.94
N ASN A 40 -3.14 -12.02 -0.09
CA ASN A 40 -2.69 -12.99 -1.07
C ASN A 40 -1.66 -12.30 -1.99
N ASP A 41 -0.98 -13.08 -2.80
CA ASP A 41 0.10 -12.57 -3.63
C ASP A 41 -0.36 -11.48 -4.59
N GLU A 42 -1.56 -11.62 -5.14
CA GLU A 42 -2.10 -10.67 -6.07
C GLU A 42 -2.32 -9.30 -5.43
N ARG A 43 -2.98 -9.31 -4.28
CA ARG A 43 -3.24 -8.05 -3.56
C ARG A 43 -1.96 -7.42 -3.05
N LYS A 44 -1.06 -8.24 -2.56
CA LYS A 44 0.23 -7.77 -2.08
C LYS A 44 0.99 -7.09 -3.22
N GLN A 45 0.99 -7.71 -4.39
CA GLN A 45 1.67 -7.14 -5.55
C GLN A 45 1.05 -5.81 -5.97
N ARG A 46 -0.27 -5.72 -5.92
CA ARG A 46 -0.96 -4.47 -6.25
C ARG A 46 -0.55 -3.34 -5.32
N VAL A 47 -0.50 -3.63 -4.04
CA VAL A 47 -0.12 -2.63 -3.04
C VAL A 47 1.34 -2.21 -3.22
N LEU A 48 2.22 -3.17 -3.43
CA LEU A 48 3.63 -2.87 -3.65
C LEU A 48 3.86 -2.05 -4.91
N ASN A 49 3.13 -2.36 -5.97
CA ASN A 49 3.20 -1.58 -7.20
C ASN A 49 2.72 -0.15 -6.98
N ALA A 50 1.65 0.01 -6.21
CA ALA A 50 1.12 1.34 -5.89
C ALA A 50 2.15 2.15 -5.10
N ILE A 51 2.78 1.54 -4.12
CA ILE A 51 3.80 2.19 -3.33
C ILE A 51 4.97 2.60 -4.21
N ASN A 52 5.39 1.73 -5.10
CA ASN A 52 6.49 2.00 -6.00
C ASN A 52 6.18 3.17 -6.93
N GLU A 53 4.97 3.21 -7.47
CA GLU A 53 4.54 4.31 -8.34
C GLU A 53 4.50 5.64 -7.60
N LEU A 54 3.96 5.64 -6.38
CA LEU A 54 3.90 6.85 -5.57
C LEU A 54 5.28 7.35 -5.21
N THR A 55 6.18 6.43 -4.92
CA THR A 55 7.56 6.78 -4.59
C THR A 55 8.26 7.43 -5.77
N LYS A 56 8.02 6.93 -6.97
CA LYS A 56 8.58 7.52 -8.19
C LYS A 56 8.06 8.93 -8.41
N GLU A 57 6.77 9.14 -8.19
CA GLU A 57 6.16 10.45 -8.37
C GLU A 57 6.75 11.48 -7.41
N ILE A 58 6.98 11.07 -6.18
CA ILE A 58 7.53 11.96 -5.16
C ILE A 58 8.97 12.33 -5.46
N LYS A 59 9.73 11.38 -5.98
CA LYS A 59 11.15 11.59 -6.27
C LYS A 59 11.43 12.26 -7.61
N ALA A 60 10.44 12.32 -8.45
CA ALA A 60 10.61 12.88 -9.81
C ALA A 60 10.77 14.40 -9.81
#